data_2c226e64b1b5d7cf1d3ccd9e8356add1
#
_entry.id   2c226e64b1b5d7cf1d3ccd9e8356add1
#
_cell.length_a   1.000
_cell.length_b   1.000
_cell.length_c   1.000
_cell.angle_alpha   90.00
_cell.angle_beta   90.00
_cell.angle_gamma   90.00
#
_symmetry.space_group_name_H-M   'P 1'
#
loop_
_entity.id
_entity.type
_entity.pdbx_description
1 polymer ?
#
loop_
_entity_poly.entity_id
_entity_poly.type
_entity_poly.pdbx_seq_one_letter_code
_entity_poly.pdbx_strand_id
1 'polypeptide(L)'
;MQAGNMSKHKGLRDLCILEKISKFVIKQKGSTDMEKDVYCLCMGEAHGEIIEKKSRFIADIVPVKDEEEALEFIEGVRKKFWDARHHCYAYIVGDKGSIQRCSDDGEPSKTAGRPMLDVLLSKKLINICAVVTRYFGGTLLGTGGLVRAYQSAVIKGLEEAEIVKKEEAFRFYIKSSYDMYGSFKRMEESLGIYIEDVEYTQEVDMKIIVKKELEESFLKRLAAESAGSISPYKTEEISFVISKEKITVVTFT
;
A
#
# COMPACT_ATOMS: atom_id res chain seq x y z
N MET A 1 49.32 0.45 -11.60
CA MET A 1 48.23 0.57 -12.60
C MET A 1 47.44 -0.72 -12.62
N GLN A 2 46.27 -0.75 -12.08
CA GLN A 2 45.08 -1.54 -12.42
C GLN A 2 44.04 -1.37 -11.31
N ALA A 3 43.26 -0.35 -11.42
CA ALA A 3 42.00 -0.22 -10.70
C ALA A 3 40.95 0.07 -11.78
N GLY A 4 39.92 -0.73 -11.83
CA GLY A 4 38.76 -0.42 -12.66
C GLY A 4 38.22 -1.61 -13.42
N ASN A 5 37.44 -2.49 -12.77
CA ASN A 5 36.37 -3.23 -13.44
C ASN A 5 35.50 -4.03 -12.46
N MET A 6 34.81 -3.38 -11.53
CA MET A 6 33.85 -4.06 -10.63
C MET A 6 32.47 -3.40 -10.54
N SER A 7 32.18 -2.41 -11.37
CA SER A 7 30.91 -1.65 -11.24
C SER A 7 29.84 -1.96 -12.30
N LYS A 8 30.15 -2.72 -13.36
CA LYS A 8 29.21 -2.96 -14.48
C LYS A 8 28.33 -4.22 -14.38
N HIS A 9 28.61 -5.12 -13.43
CA HIS A 9 27.82 -6.36 -13.33
C HIS A 9 26.63 -6.31 -12.36
N LYS A 10 26.50 -5.28 -11.52
CA LYS A 10 25.38 -5.16 -10.58
C LYS A 10 24.11 -4.66 -11.29
N GLY A 11 24.20 -3.68 -12.17
CA GLY A 11 23.04 -3.08 -12.85
C GLY A 11 22.31 -3.99 -13.86
N LEU A 12 22.99 -4.98 -14.44
CA LEU A 12 22.33 -5.91 -15.39
C LEU A 12 21.52 -7.03 -14.71
N ARG A 13 21.88 -7.42 -13.48
CA ARG A 13 21.10 -8.42 -12.73
C ARG A 13 19.79 -7.83 -12.23
N ASP A 14 19.80 -6.57 -11.81
CA ASP A 14 18.62 -5.87 -11.30
C ASP A 14 17.57 -5.63 -12.40
N LEU A 15 18.01 -5.32 -13.63
CA LEU A 15 17.11 -5.18 -14.80
C LEU A 15 16.41 -6.50 -15.19
N CYS A 16 17.11 -7.63 -15.06
CA CYS A 16 16.55 -8.94 -15.40
C CYS A 16 15.48 -9.40 -14.40
N ILE A 17 15.60 -9.00 -13.14
CA ILE A 17 14.59 -9.26 -12.09
C ILE A 17 13.34 -8.42 -12.33
N LEU A 18 13.50 -7.13 -12.69
CA LEU A 18 12.39 -6.21 -13.01
C LEU A 18 11.55 -6.68 -14.20
N GLU A 19 12.20 -7.17 -15.28
CA GLU A 19 11.45 -7.72 -16.43
C GLU A 19 10.69 -9.01 -16.09
N LYS A 20 11.23 -9.86 -15.21
CA LYS A 20 10.55 -11.09 -14.78
C LYS A 20 9.36 -10.81 -13.86
N ILE A 21 9.47 -9.85 -12.95
CA ILE A 21 8.37 -9.42 -12.08
C ILE A 21 7.25 -8.78 -12.90
N SER A 22 7.57 -7.92 -13.86
CA SER A 22 6.60 -7.30 -14.76
C SER A 22 5.87 -8.34 -15.63
N LYS A 23 6.57 -9.35 -16.14
CA LYS A 23 5.97 -10.44 -16.94
C LYS A 23 5.12 -11.41 -16.10
N PHE A 24 5.44 -11.58 -14.82
CA PHE A 24 4.64 -12.39 -13.90
C PHE A 24 3.30 -11.71 -13.55
N VAL A 25 3.31 -10.41 -13.33
CA VAL A 25 2.10 -9.59 -13.06
C VAL A 25 1.16 -9.55 -14.28
N ILE A 26 1.69 -9.59 -15.51
CA ILE A 26 0.89 -9.55 -16.75
C ILE A 26 0.25 -10.91 -17.10
N LYS A 27 0.77 -12.02 -16.57
CA LYS A 27 0.31 -13.37 -16.94
C LYS A 27 -0.90 -13.88 -16.14
N GLN A 28 -1.39 -13.14 -15.14
CA GLN A 28 -2.58 -13.49 -14.36
C GLN A 28 -3.90 -12.87 -14.89
N LYS A 29 -4.01 -12.59 -16.18
CA LYS A 29 -5.30 -12.32 -16.81
C LYS A 29 -5.89 -13.64 -17.35
N GLY A 30 -6.67 -14.32 -16.53
CA GLY A 30 -7.49 -15.45 -16.97
C GLY A 30 -7.76 -16.49 -15.89
N SER A 31 -8.49 -16.14 -14.83
CA SER A 31 -9.35 -17.09 -14.11
C SER A 31 -10.49 -16.32 -13.44
N THR A 32 -11.68 -16.82 -13.58
CA THR A 32 -12.91 -16.37 -12.87
C THR A 32 -12.79 -16.80 -11.42
N ASP A 33 -11.98 -16.07 -10.65
CA ASP A 33 -11.97 -16.16 -9.20
C ASP A 33 -12.86 -15.04 -8.64
N MET A 34 -13.69 -15.41 -7.64
CA MET A 34 -14.42 -14.46 -6.82
C MET A 34 -13.44 -13.35 -6.42
N GLU A 35 -13.74 -12.09 -6.77
CA GLU A 35 -12.90 -10.94 -6.44
C GLU A 35 -12.63 -10.95 -4.93
N LYS A 36 -11.46 -11.44 -4.54
CA LYS A 36 -10.97 -11.26 -3.18
C LYS A 36 -10.94 -9.75 -2.94
N ASP A 37 -11.45 -9.31 -1.80
CA ASP A 37 -11.39 -7.91 -1.41
C ASP A 37 -9.94 -7.47 -1.36
N VAL A 38 -9.50 -6.80 -2.42
CA VAL A 38 -8.15 -6.28 -2.53
C VAL A 38 -8.15 -4.86 -2.01
N TYR A 39 -7.45 -4.62 -0.93
CA TYR A 39 -7.27 -3.28 -0.38
C TYR A 39 -5.93 -2.67 -0.79
N CYS A 40 -5.90 -1.34 -0.86
CA CYS A 40 -4.71 -0.56 -1.19
C CYS A 40 -4.37 0.39 -0.05
N LEU A 41 -3.09 0.69 0.09
CA LEU A 41 -2.56 1.64 1.07
C LEU A 41 -1.87 2.80 0.34
N CYS A 42 -1.95 3.99 0.93
CA CYS A 42 -1.15 5.13 0.53
C CYS A 42 0.17 5.11 1.32
N MET A 43 1.29 5.26 0.63
CA MET A 43 2.61 5.27 1.24
C MET A 43 3.15 6.70 1.31
N GLY A 44 2.95 7.34 2.46
CA GLY A 44 3.40 8.71 2.70
C GLY A 44 2.36 9.78 2.36
N GLU A 45 2.76 11.02 2.54
CA GLU A 45 1.91 12.19 2.29
C GLU A 45 1.78 12.48 0.78
N ALA A 46 0.61 12.95 0.37
CA ALA A 46 0.35 13.38 -0.99
C ALA A 46 -0.48 14.67 -1.01
N HIS A 47 -0.22 15.49 -2.00
CA HIS A 47 -0.84 16.80 -2.15
C HIS A 47 -1.41 16.98 -3.54
N GLY A 48 -2.55 17.68 -3.63
CA GLY A 48 -3.14 18.04 -4.91
C GLY A 48 -3.84 19.37 -4.82
N GLU A 49 -3.82 20.12 -5.91
CA GLU A 49 -4.52 21.38 -5.98
C GLU A 49 -5.26 21.50 -7.31
N ILE A 50 -6.47 22.00 -7.25
CA ILE A 50 -7.24 22.40 -8.42
C ILE A 50 -7.85 23.79 -8.23
N ILE A 51 -8.09 24.47 -9.35
CA ILE A 51 -8.81 25.73 -9.39
C ILE A 51 -10.06 25.54 -10.26
N GLU A 52 -11.23 25.78 -9.69
CA GLU A 52 -12.51 25.73 -10.40
C GLU A 52 -13.29 27.04 -10.19
N LYS A 53 -13.57 27.75 -11.27
CA LYS A 53 -14.24 29.08 -11.26
C LYS A 53 -13.64 30.03 -10.22
N LYS A 54 -12.32 30.14 -10.17
CA LYS A 54 -11.51 30.92 -9.23
C LYS A 54 -11.54 30.41 -7.78
N SER A 55 -12.35 29.41 -7.41
CA SER A 55 -12.22 28.72 -6.13
C SER A 55 -11.03 27.79 -6.18
N ARG A 56 -10.25 27.77 -5.09
CA ARG A 56 -9.06 26.94 -4.92
C ARG A 56 -9.38 25.80 -3.96
N PHE A 57 -9.09 24.57 -4.37
CA PHE A 57 -9.28 23.36 -3.58
C PHE A 57 -7.93 22.68 -3.40
N ILE A 58 -7.48 22.54 -2.17
CA ILE A 58 -6.19 21.96 -1.79
C ILE A 58 -6.48 20.66 -1.07
N ALA A 59 -6.05 19.53 -1.65
CA ALA A 59 -6.14 18.23 -1.04
C ALA A 59 -4.83 17.88 -0.34
N ASP A 60 -4.87 17.63 0.96
CA ASP A 60 -3.81 17.03 1.75
C ASP A 60 -4.24 15.60 2.11
N ILE A 61 -3.42 14.59 1.80
CA ILE A 61 -3.75 13.17 1.96
C ILE A 61 -2.60 12.48 2.69
N VAL A 62 -2.92 11.67 3.70
CA VAL A 62 -1.91 10.94 4.49
C VAL A 62 -2.39 9.53 4.83
N PRO A 63 -1.45 8.58 4.99
CA PRO A 63 -1.76 7.33 5.66
C PRO A 63 -2.03 7.60 7.15
N VAL A 64 -2.98 6.88 7.72
CA VAL A 64 -3.32 6.93 9.15
C VAL A 64 -3.55 5.53 9.68
N LYS A 65 -3.20 5.25 10.93
CA LYS A 65 -3.39 3.92 11.54
C LYS A 65 -4.78 3.74 12.12
N ASP A 66 -5.31 4.80 12.70
CA ASP A 66 -6.55 4.80 13.45
C ASP A 66 -7.31 6.12 13.30
N GLU A 67 -8.43 6.22 14.01
CA GLU A 67 -9.29 7.39 14.00
C GLU A 67 -8.64 8.60 14.72
N GLU A 68 -7.79 8.36 15.71
CA GLU A 68 -7.09 9.40 16.47
C GLU A 68 -6.08 10.12 15.57
N GLU A 69 -5.21 9.38 14.85
CA GLU A 69 -4.29 9.97 13.87
C GLU A 69 -5.03 10.74 12.76
N ALA A 70 -6.18 10.24 12.30
CA ALA A 70 -6.99 10.95 11.31
C ALA A 70 -7.51 12.28 11.83
N LEU A 71 -8.01 12.32 13.07
CA LEU A 71 -8.51 13.55 13.71
C LEU A 71 -7.39 14.55 13.98
N GLU A 72 -6.23 14.09 14.46
CA GLU A 72 -5.04 14.93 14.64
C GLU A 72 -4.60 15.58 13.33
N PHE A 73 -4.58 14.81 12.24
CA PHE A 73 -4.23 15.33 10.93
C PHE A 73 -5.23 16.41 10.46
N ILE A 74 -6.53 16.16 10.60
CA ILE A 74 -7.59 17.12 10.25
C ILE A 74 -7.38 18.45 11.00
N GLU A 75 -7.13 18.39 12.31
CA GLU A 75 -6.87 19.57 13.12
C GLU A 75 -5.54 20.27 12.74
N GLY A 76 -4.53 19.51 12.33
CA GLY A 76 -3.29 20.04 11.78
C GLY A 76 -3.52 20.87 10.52
N VAL A 77 -4.33 20.35 9.58
CA VAL A 77 -4.69 21.04 8.33
C VAL A 77 -5.53 22.29 8.62
N ARG A 78 -6.46 22.23 9.56
CA ARG A 78 -7.25 23.40 10.00
C ARG A 78 -6.36 24.51 10.54
N LYS A 79 -5.36 24.18 11.33
CA LYS A 79 -4.39 25.15 11.84
C LYS A 79 -3.49 25.72 10.74
N LYS A 80 -3.07 24.88 9.79
CA LYS A 80 -2.24 25.28 8.63
C LYS A 80 -2.97 26.29 7.73
N PHE A 81 -4.24 26.08 7.50
CA PHE A 81 -5.10 26.89 6.61
C PHE A 81 -6.20 27.60 7.41
N TRP A 82 -5.85 28.20 8.55
CA TRP A 82 -6.77 28.82 9.51
C TRP A 82 -7.69 29.90 8.93
N ASP A 83 -7.31 30.49 7.81
CA ASP A 83 -8.05 31.55 7.10
C ASP A 83 -9.05 31.00 6.07
N ALA A 84 -9.04 29.69 5.82
CA ALA A 84 -10.04 29.05 4.98
C ALA A 84 -11.35 28.78 5.75
N ARG A 85 -12.47 28.73 5.02
CA ARG A 85 -13.80 28.53 5.64
C ARG A 85 -14.20 27.06 5.74
N HIS A 86 -13.67 26.21 4.88
CA HIS A 86 -14.08 24.81 4.75
C HIS A 86 -12.85 23.90 4.68
N HIS A 87 -12.83 22.90 5.57
CA HIS A 87 -11.84 21.83 5.63
C HIS A 87 -12.61 20.51 5.60
N CYS A 88 -13.17 20.20 4.44
CA CYS A 88 -13.94 18.98 4.25
C CYS A 88 -13.03 17.78 4.30
N TYR A 89 -13.48 16.68 4.92
CA TYR A 89 -12.63 15.51 5.07
C TYR A 89 -13.36 14.20 4.82
N ALA A 90 -12.58 13.18 4.49
CA ALA A 90 -13.00 11.78 4.50
C ALA A 90 -11.84 10.92 4.95
N TYR A 91 -12.10 9.91 5.80
CA TYR A 91 -11.12 8.91 6.18
C TYR A 91 -11.73 7.51 6.25
N ILE A 92 -10.87 6.53 6.05
CA ILE A 92 -11.17 5.11 6.11
C ILE A 92 -10.08 4.46 6.94
N VAL A 93 -10.42 3.81 8.07
CA VAL A 93 -9.46 3.15 8.95
C VAL A 93 -9.92 1.74 9.32
N GLY A 94 -8.95 0.93 9.76
CA GLY A 94 -9.13 -0.47 10.13
C GLY A 94 -8.72 -1.44 9.02
N ASP A 95 -8.48 -2.68 9.39
CA ASP A 95 -7.90 -3.72 8.52
C ASP A 95 -8.63 -3.89 7.17
N LYS A 96 -9.95 -3.78 7.18
CA LYS A 96 -10.81 -3.86 5.98
C LYS A 96 -11.60 -2.57 5.73
N GLY A 97 -11.14 -1.43 6.28
CA GLY A 97 -11.86 -0.18 6.17
C GLY A 97 -13.20 -0.17 6.91
N SER A 98 -13.24 -0.80 8.08
CA SER A 98 -14.46 -0.96 8.88
C SER A 98 -15.01 0.36 9.41
N ILE A 99 -14.17 1.35 9.61
CA ILE A 99 -14.55 2.69 10.06
C ILE A 99 -14.42 3.65 8.88
N GLN A 100 -15.51 4.30 8.52
CA GLN A 100 -15.58 5.26 7.44
C GLN A 100 -16.28 6.52 7.95
N ARG A 101 -15.65 7.67 7.81
CA ARG A 101 -16.20 8.95 8.23
C ARG A 101 -15.97 10.02 7.17
N CYS A 102 -16.85 10.99 7.11
CA CYS A 102 -16.68 12.16 6.26
C CYS A 102 -17.47 13.35 6.80
N SER A 103 -17.05 14.55 6.42
CA SER A 103 -17.71 15.81 6.80
C SER A 103 -17.68 16.82 5.65
N ASP A 104 -18.79 17.50 5.47
CA ASP A 104 -18.89 18.61 4.54
C ASP A 104 -18.41 19.95 5.13
N ASP A 105 -18.09 20.01 6.43
CA ASP A 105 -17.51 21.17 7.14
C ASP A 105 -18.11 22.53 6.71
N GLY A 106 -19.44 22.62 6.72
CA GLY A 106 -20.20 23.84 6.36
C GLY A 106 -20.48 24.04 4.88
N GLU A 107 -20.02 23.17 3.98
CA GLU A 107 -20.50 23.11 2.60
C GLU A 107 -21.93 22.53 2.57
N PRO A 108 -22.70 22.71 1.48
CA PRO A 108 -24.01 22.09 1.34
C PRO A 108 -23.94 20.57 1.52
N SER A 109 -24.92 20.02 2.21
CA SER A 109 -24.93 18.58 2.58
C SER A 109 -24.66 17.67 1.38
N LYS A 110 -23.74 16.71 1.58
CA LYS A 110 -23.33 15.69 0.60
C LYS A 110 -22.65 16.24 -0.66
N THR A 111 -22.10 17.45 -0.60
CA THR A 111 -21.39 18.03 -1.75
C THR A 111 -19.87 17.95 -1.66
N ALA A 112 -19.31 17.58 -0.51
CA ALA A 112 -17.87 17.53 -0.26
C ALA A 112 -17.43 16.20 0.36
N GLY A 113 -17.72 15.98 1.64
CA GLY A 113 -17.20 14.84 2.37
C GLY A 113 -17.60 13.48 1.77
N ARG A 114 -18.88 13.30 1.42
CA ARG A 114 -19.34 12.04 0.80
C ARG A 114 -18.72 11.80 -0.58
N PRO A 115 -18.67 12.75 -1.51
CA PRO A 115 -17.95 12.61 -2.77
C PRO A 115 -16.46 12.25 -2.60
N MET A 116 -15.79 12.83 -1.61
CA MET A 116 -14.39 12.48 -1.29
C MET A 116 -14.27 11.03 -0.83
N LEU A 117 -15.13 10.60 0.09
CA LEU A 117 -15.18 9.22 0.57
C LEU A 117 -15.42 8.23 -0.58
N ASP A 118 -16.34 8.54 -1.49
CA ASP A 118 -16.63 7.69 -2.65
C ASP A 118 -15.41 7.51 -3.56
N VAL A 119 -14.54 8.53 -3.71
CA VAL A 119 -13.28 8.41 -4.44
C VAL A 119 -12.34 7.42 -3.74
N LEU A 120 -12.15 7.54 -2.42
CA LEU A 120 -11.29 6.64 -1.65
C LEU A 120 -11.78 5.19 -1.75
N LEU A 121 -13.07 4.96 -1.59
CA LEU A 121 -13.70 3.64 -1.69
C LEU A 121 -13.57 3.04 -3.09
N SER A 122 -13.76 3.84 -4.14
CA SER A 122 -13.65 3.37 -5.53
C SER A 122 -12.25 2.85 -5.87
N LYS A 123 -11.23 3.35 -5.19
CA LYS A 123 -9.84 2.92 -5.29
C LYS A 123 -9.46 1.83 -4.27
N LYS A 124 -10.44 1.33 -3.49
CA LYS A 124 -10.25 0.33 -2.43
C LYS A 124 -9.18 0.73 -1.39
N LEU A 125 -9.02 2.04 -1.15
CA LEU A 125 -8.06 2.59 -0.19
C LEU A 125 -8.56 2.41 1.24
N ILE A 126 -7.67 2.01 2.13
CA ILE A 126 -7.88 1.92 3.57
C ILE A 126 -6.73 2.58 4.31
N ASN A 127 -6.94 2.88 5.59
CA ASN A 127 -5.96 3.52 6.46
C ASN A 127 -5.42 4.82 5.86
N ILE A 128 -6.36 5.68 5.47
CA ILE A 128 -6.10 6.92 4.75
C ILE A 128 -7.04 8.02 5.25
N CYS A 129 -6.50 9.23 5.35
CA CYS A 129 -7.26 10.45 5.59
C CYS A 129 -6.99 11.45 4.47
N ALA A 130 -8.05 12.04 3.93
CA ALA A 130 -8.00 13.10 2.95
C ALA A 130 -8.75 14.32 3.48
N VAL A 131 -8.10 15.48 3.47
CA VAL A 131 -8.69 16.78 3.81
C VAL A 131 -8.62 17.67 2.59
N VAL A 132 -9.74 18.29 2.20
CA VAL A 132 -9.76 19.28 1.14
C VAL A 132 -10.12 20.64 1.73
N THR A 133 -9.14 21.53 1.69
CA THR A 133 -9.30 22.95 2.10
C THR A 133 -9.79 23.78 0.92
N ARG A 134 -10.84 24.56 1.10
CA ARG A 134 -11.38 25.41 0.04
C ARG A 134 -11.28 26.89 0.34
N TYR A 135 -10.77 27.64 -0.63
CA TYR A 135 -10.88 29.11 -0.71
C TYR A 135 -11.89 29.51 -1.79
N PHE A 136 -12.89 30.29 -1.41
CA PHE A 136 -13.95 30.73 -2.33
C PHE A 136 -13.46 31.77 -3.32
N GLY A 137 -13.72 31.55 -4.59
CA GLY A 137 -13.26 32.41 -5.71
C GLY A 137 -14.26 33.48 -6.15
N GLY A 138 -15.30 33.76 -5.37
CA GLY A 138 -16.32 34.78 -5.71
C GLY A 138 -17.42 34.30 -6.67
N THR A 139 -17.33 33.09 -7.23
CA THR A 139 -18.32 32.51 -8.14
C THR A 139 -18.89 31.22 -7.58
N LEU A 140 -20.21 31.12 -7.49
CA LEU A 140 -20.89 29.91 -7.02
C LEU A 140 -20.73 28.75 -8.03
N LEU A 141 -20.37 27.59 -7.55
CA LEU A 141 -20.23 26.37 -8.37
C LEU A 141 -21.56 25.62 -8.54
N GLY A 142 -22.50 25.81 -7.59
CA GLY A 142 -23.66 24.95 -7.44
C GLY A 142 -23.32 23.57 -6.89
N THR A 143 -24.33 22.80 -6.46
CA THR A 143 -24.12 21.49 -5.80
C THR A 143 -23.34 20.51 -6.68
N GLY A 144 -23.72 20.34 -7.95
CA GLY A 144 -23.01 19.46 -8.87
C GLY A 144 -21.58 19.92 -9.20
N GLY A 145 -21.32 21.24 -9.19
CA GLY A 145 -19.97 21.79 -9.36
C GLY A 145 -19.09 21.51 -8.15
N LEU A 146 -19.62 21.64 -6.94
CA LEU A 146 -18.92 21.31 -5.70
C LEU A 146 -18.53 19.82 -5.65
N VAL A 147 -19.48 18.93 -5.89
CA VAL A 147 -19.22 17.48 -5.93
C VAL A 147 -18.03 17.17 -6.84
N ARG A 148 -18.06 17.65 -8.08
CA ARG A 148 -16.95 17.41 -9.02
C ARG A 148 -15.64 18.03 -8.57
N ALA A 149 -15.65 19.22 -8.00
CA ALA A 149 -14.43 19.88 -7.53
C ALA A 149 -13.78 19.12 -6.37
N TYR A 150 -14.55 18.71 -5.36
CA TYR A 150 -14.03 17.92 -4.24
C TYR A 150 -13.48 16.57 -4.69
N GLN A 151 -14.20 15.86 -5.56
CA GLN A 151 -13.71 14.61 -6.16
C GLN A 151 -12.41 14.82 -6.93
N SER A 152 -12.37 15.84 -7.80
CA SER A 152 -11.20 16.13 -8.62
C SER A 152 -9.97 16.52 -7.77
N ALA A 153 -10.16 17.25 -6.66
CA ALA A 153 -9.08 17.60 -5.76
C ALA A 153 -8.47 16.36 -5.11
N VAL A 154 -9.29 15.43 -4.60
CA VAL A 154 -8.82 14.16 -4.04
C VAL A 154 -8.12 13.31 -5.09
N ILE A 155 -8.71 13.19 -6.29
CA ILE A 155 -8.09 12.44 -7.40
C ILE A 155 -6.73 13.04 -7.73
N LYS A 156 -6.62 14.37 -7.81
CA LYS A 156 -5.35 15.06 -8.09
C LYS A 156 -4.29 14.79 -7.02
N GLY A 157 -4.66 14.78 -5.74
CA GLY A 157 -3.76 14.40 -4.66
C GLY A 157 -3.31 12.93 -4.75
N LEU A 158 -4.22 12.02 -5.12
CA LEU A 158 -3.91 10.60 -5.28
C LEU A 158 -3.04 10.29 -6.51
N GLU A 159 -2.98 11.17 -7.52
CA GLU A 159 -2.04 11.02 -8.65
C GLU A 159 -0.59 11.17 -8.23
N GLU A 160 -0.32 11.96 -7.18
CA GLU A 160 1.03 12.16 -6.62
C GLU A 160 1.36 11.12 -5.52
N ALA A 161 0.36 10.34 -5.08
CA ALA A 161 0.50 9.35 -4.03
C ALA A 161 1.11 8.05 -4.55
N GLU A 162 2.00 7.46 -3.77
CA GLU A 162 2.40 6.06 -3.97
C GLU A 162 1.32 5.15 -3.38
N ILE A 163 0.55 4.49 -4.24
CA ILE A 163 -0.50 3.56 -3.84
C ILE A 163 -0.01 2.14 -4.07
N VAL A 164 -0.02 1.33 -3.04
CA VAL A 164 0.43 -0.06 -3.05
C VAL A 164 -0.69 -1.02 -2.67
N LYS A 165 -0.64 -2.22 -3.22
CA LYS A 165 -1.60 -3.28 -2.90
C LYS A 165 -1.22 -3.94 -1.57
N LYS A 166 -2.20 -4.07 -0.66
CA LYS A 166 -2.08 -4.89 0.53
C LYS A 166 -2.19 -6.37 0.14
N GLU A 167 -1.21 -7.17 0.53
CA GLU A 167 -1.17 -8.61 0.30
C GLU A 167 -1.24 -9.36 1.63
N GLU A 168 -2.03 -10.43 1.68
CA GLU A 168 -2.13 -11.32 2.83
C GLU A 168 -1.12 -12.47 2.70
N ALA A 169 -0.41 -12.79 3.78
CA ALA A 169 0.64 -13.78 3.77
C ALA A 169 0.77 -14.53 5.10
N PHE A 170 1.57 -15.59 5.06
CA PHE A 170 2.16 -16.21 6.24
C PHE A 170 3.64 -15.86 6.32
N ARG A 171 4.12 -15.56 7.52
CA ARG A 171 5.52 -15.51 7.87
C ARG A 171 5.90 -16.84 8.50
N PHE A 172 6.78 -17.60 7.83
CA PHE A 172 7.31 -18.86 8.31
C PHE A 172 8.69 -18.64 8.93
N TYR A 173 8.93 -19.26 10.08
CA TYR A 173 10.21 -19.32 10.75
C TYR A 173 10.78 -20.72 10.54
N ILE A 174 11.94 -20.81 9.89
CA ILE A 174 12.51 -22.07 9.42
C ILE A 174 13.98 -22.13 9.80
N LYS A 175 14.39 -23.28 10.37
CA LYS A 175 15.80 -23.63 10.56
C LYS A 175 16.24 -24.62 9.51
N SER A 176 17.41 -24.41 8.93
CA SER A 176 17.97 -25.31 7.92
C SER A 176 19.49 -25.39 7.99
N SER A 177 20.07 -26.40 7.34
CA SER A 177 21.50 -26.46 7.10
C SER A 177 21.92 -25.44 6.04
N TYR A 178 23.19 -25.10 6.01
CA TYR A 178 23.79 -24.21 5.01
C TYR A 178 23.61 -24.72 3.58
N ASP A 179 23.66 -26.04 3.37
CA ASP A 179 23.50 -26.67 2.05
C ASP A 179 22.09 -26.40 1.45
N MET A 180 21.07 -26.30 2.32
CA MET A 180 19.69 -26.06 1.90
C MET A 180 19.40 -24.60 1.56
N TYR A 181 20.22 -23.65 2.00
CA TYR A 181 19.98 -22.23 1.75
C TYR A 181 19.85 -21.90 0.25
N GLY A 182 20.66 -22.56 -0.57
CA GLY A 182 20.56 -22.41 -2.04
C GLY A 182 19.20 -22.84 -2.62
N SER A 183 18.51 -23.80 -1.99
CA SER A 183 17.17 -24.22 -2.37
C SER A 183 16.13 -23.15 -2.08
N PHE A 184 16.23 -22.47 -0.92
CA PHE A 184 15.34 -21.36 -0.60
C PHE A 184 15.50 -20.18 -1.58
N LYS A 185 16.72 -19.87 -1.99
CA LYS A 185 16.97 -18.85 -3.04
C LYS A 185 16.33 -19.21 -4.37
N ARG A 186 16.38 -20.49 -4.78
CA ARG A 186 15.67 -20.94 -5.98
C ARG A 186 14.15 -20.92 -5.82
N MET A 187 13.63 -21.19 -4.62
CA MET A 187 12.20 -21.07 -4.33
C MET A 187 11.76 -19.60 -4.36
N GLU A 188 12.56 -18.66 -3.87
CA GLU A 188 12.31 -17.23 -3.96
C GLU A 188 12.10 -16.79 -5.43
N GLU A 189 12.97 -17.23 -6.34
CA GLU A 189 12.87 -16.94 -7.76
C GLU A 189 11.71 -17.65 -8.48
N SER A 190 11.40 -18.88 -8.09
CA SER A 190 10.47 -19.75 -8.83
C SER A 190 9.04 -19.72 -8.31
N LEU A 191 8.84 -19.57 -7.00
CA LEU A 191 7.53 -19.55 -6.34
C LEU A 191 7.06 -18.14 -5.97
N GLY A 192 7.95 -17.14 -5.97
CA GLY A 192 7.61 -15.79 -5.54
C GLY A 192 7.39 -15.68 -4.03
N ILE A 193 8.14 -16.45 -3.26
CA ILE A 193 8.28 -16.26 -1.82
C ILE A 193 9.32 -15.17 -1.57
N TYR A 194 9.39 -14.66 -0.34
CA TYR A 194 10.34 -13.60 0.02
C TYR A 194 11.11 -13.99 1.27
N ILE A 195 12.45 -13.97 1.20
CA ILE A 195 13.30 -14.15 2.37
C ILE A 195 13.45 -12.80 3.06
N GLU A 196 12.75 -12.60 4.19
CA GLU A 196 12.70 -11.34 4.93
C GLU A 196 13.98 -11.13 5.74
N ASP A 197 14.49 -12.20 6.37
CA ASP A 197 15.62 -12.13 7.27
C ASP A 197 16.36 -13.49 7.31
N VAL A 198 17.67 -13.44 7.54
CA VAL A 198 18.52 -14.63 7.66
C VAL A 198 19.56 -14.43 8.74
N GLU A 199 19.54 -15.28 9.74
CA GLU A 199 20.59 -15.35 10.77
C GLU A 199 21.46 -16.58 10.56
N TYR A 200 22.77 -16.37 10.53
CA TYR A 200 23.77 -17.42 10.35
C TYR A 200 24.40 -17.77 11.68
N THR A 201 24.07 -18.95 12.21
CA THR A 201 24.60 -19.50 13.45
C THR A 201 25.22 -20.87 13.19
N GLN A 202 24.98 -21.87 14.04
CA GLN A 202 25.31 -23.28 13.72
C GLN A 202 24.39 -23.83 12.63
N GLU A 203 23.20 -23.25 12.49
CA GLU A 203 22.24 -23.48 11.44
C GLU A 203 21.88 -22.13 10.81
N VAL A 204 21.15 -22.15 9.71
CA VAL A 204 20.58 -20.97 9.07
C VAL A 204 19.14 -20.80 9.55
N ASP A 205 18.88 -19.74 10.30
CA ASP A 205 17.54 -19.39 10.76
C ASP A 205 16.95 -18.32 9.83
N MET A 206 15.77 -18.58 9.27
CA MET A 206 15.18 -17.75 8.23
C MET A 206 13.74 -17.35 8.57
N LYS A 207 13.40 -16.10 8.23
CA LYS A 207 12.02 -15.60 8.15
C LYS A 207 11.63 -15.51 6.69
N ILE A 208 10.59 -16.23 6.30
CA ILE A 208 10.14 -16.32 4.92
C ILE A 208 8.68 -15.87 4.83
N ILE A 209 8.42 -14.89 3.99
CA ILE A 209 7.05 -14.42 3.70
C ILE A 209 6.55 -15.16 2.47
N VAL A 210 5.38 -15.78 2.61
CA VAL A 210 4.70 -16.53 1.56
C VAL A 210 3.25 -16.04 1.48
N LYS A 211 2.81 -15.59 0.30
CA LYS A 211 1.42 -15.20 0.09
C LYS A 211 0.47 -16.34 0.44
N LYS A 212 -0.67 -16.04 1.07
CA LYS A 212 -1.64 -17.08 1.49
C LYS A 212 -2.01 -18.06 0.38
N GLU A 213 -2.11 -17.58 -0.86
CA GLU A 213 -2.42 -18.41 -2.03
C GLU A 213 -1.30 -19.38 -2.44
N LEU A 214 -0.07 -19.16 -1.97
CA LEU A 214 1.11 -19.97 -2.28
C LEU A 214 1.50 -20.91 -1.13
N GLU A 215 0.82 -20.87 0.01
CA GLU A 215 1.15 -21.66 1.21
C GLU A 215 1.31 -23.15 0.91
N GLU A 216 0.29 -23.76 0.31
CA GLU A 216 0.28 -25.20 0.03
C GLU A 216 1.41 -25.58 -0.94
N SER A 217 1.64 -24.77 -1.97
CA SER A 217 2.70 -24.98 -2.95
C SER A 217 4.09 -24.86 -2.32
N PHE A 218 4.26 -23.89 -1.42
CA PHE A 218 5.51 -23.71 -0.68
C PHE A 218 5.80 -24.88 0.25
N LEU A 219 4.83 -25.29 1.09
CA LEU A 219 5.01 -26.40 2.03
C LEU A 219 5.29 -27.73 1.32
N LYS A 220 4.58 -28.00 0.20
CA LYS A 220 4.87 -29.18 -0.65
C LYS A 220 6.30 -29.16 -1.20
N ARG A 221 6.73 -27.99 -1.71
CA ARG A 221 8.08 -27.84 -2.26
C ARG A 221 9.15 -27.97 -1.19
N LEU A 222 8.93 -27.37 -0.02
CA LEU A 222 9.82 -27.48 1.14
C LEU A 222 10.01 -28.93 1.56
N ALA A 223 8.92 -29.69 1.71
CA ALA A 223 8.97 -31.10 2.05
C ALA A 223 9.70 -31.94 0.99
N ALA A 224 9.48 -31.67 -0.28
CA ALA A 224 10.13 -32.39 -1.38
C ALA A 224 11.65 -32.13 -1.40
N GLU A 225 12.09 -30.86 -1.30
CA GLU A 225 13.52 -30.50 -1.36
C GLU A 225 14.30 -30.88 -0.12
N SER A 226 13.65 -30.92 1.06
CA SER A 226 14.25 -31.32 2.33
C SER A 226 14.10 -32.83 2.64
N ALA A 227 13.47 -33.61 1.76
CA ALA A 227 13.05 -34.99 2.04
C ALA A 227 12.26 -35.11 3.35
N GLY A 228 11.47 -34.09 3.69
CA GLY A 228 10.66 -34.02 4.92
C GLY A 228 11.42 -33.69 6.20
N SER A 229 12.72 -33.37 6.13
CA SER A 229 13.54 -33.09 7.30
C SER A 229 13.35 -31.66 7.85
N ILE A 230 12.79 -30.75 7.07
CA ILE A 230 12.57 -29.34 7.43
C ILE A 230 11.08 -29.04 7.48
N SER A 231 10.66 -28.42 8.57
CA SER A 231 9.33 -27.84 8.73
C SER A 231 9.41 -26.49 9.44
N PRO A 232 8.46 -25.58 9.21
CA PRO A 232 8.39 -24.35 9.99
C PRO A 232 8.17 -24.65 11.47
N TYR A 233 8.94 -24.02 12.36
CA TYR A 233 8.76 -24.14 13.81
C TYR A 233 7.81 -23.07 14.39
N LYS A 234 7.52 -22.02 13.60
CA LYS A 234 6.54 -20.99 13.92
C LYS A 234 5.95 -20.45 12.63
N THR A 235 4.66 -20.11 12.67
CA THR A 235 3.93 -19.46 11.56
C THR A 235 3.11 -18.31 12.11
N GLU A 236 3.10 -17.18 11.42
CA GLU A 236 2.32 -15.99 11.74
C GLU A 236 1.55 -15.54 10.51
N GLU A 237 0.26 -15.19 10.68
CA GLU A 237 -0.47 -14.47 9.66
C GLU A 237 -0.06 -13.01 9.67
N ILE A 238 0.27 -12.47 8.50
CA ILE A 238 0.68 -11.09 8.33
C ILE A 238 0.01 -10.47 7.11
N SER A 239 0.00 -9.15 7.08
CA SER A 239 -0.21 -8.38 5.85
C SER A 239 1.08 -7.66 5.47
N PHE A 240 1.35 -7.52 4.19
CA PHE A 240 2.51 -6.81 3.71
C PHE A 240 2.21 -6.03 2.43
N VAL A 241 3.07 -5.09 2.12
CA VAL A 241 3.06 -4.33 0.87
C VAL A 241 4.45 -4.39 0.22
N ILE A 242 4.48 -4.20 -1.09
CA ILE A 242 5.72 -4.03 -1.84
C ILE A 242 5.74 -2.60 -2.37
N SER A 243 6.69 -1.81 -1.86
CA SER A 243 6.94 -0.44 -2.29
C SER A 243 8.40 -0.31 -2.70
N LYS A 244 8.67 0.21 -3.91
CA LYS A 244 10.03 0.40 -4.45
C LYS A 244 10.94 -0.83 -4.24
N GLU A 245 10.42 -2.02 -4.54
CA GLU A 245 11.10 -3.32 -4.38
C GLU A 245 11.37 -3.73 -2.92
N LYS A 246 10.91 -2.95 -1.95
CA LYS A 246 11.04 -3.26 -0.53
C LYS A 246 9.74 -3.82 0.01
N ILE A 247 9.83 -4.93 0.72
CA ILE A 247 8.72 -5.51 1.46
C ILE A 247 8.61 -4.79 2.80
N THR A 248 7.40 -4.40 3.14
CA THR A 248 7.09 -3.82 4.45
C THR A 248 5.88 -4.56 5.02
N VAL A 249 6.09 -5.20 6.17
CA VAL A 249 4.98 -5.80 6.92
C VAL A 249 4.16 -4.69 7.55
N VAL A 250 2.84 -4.78 7.38
CA VAL A 250 1.90 -3.80 7.92
C VAL A 250 1.07 -4.45 9.02
N THR A 251 1.03 -3.80 10.18
CA THR A 251 0.22 -4.21 11.31
C THR A 251 -0.93 -3.22 11.47
N PHE A 252 -2.13 -3.74 11.66
CA PHE A 252 -3.31 -2.93 11.96
C PHE A 252 -3.72 -3.27 13.40
N THR A 253 -3.73 -2.28 14.24
CA THR A 253 -4.24 -2.37 15.62
C THR A 253 -5.74 -2.15 15.65
#